data_ddd445a0ce531bd8fd56893780971f4b
#
_entry.id   ddd445a0ce531bd8fd56893780971f4b
#
_cell.length_a   1.000
_cell.length_b   1.000
_cell.length_c   1.000
_cell.angle_alpha   90.00
_cell.angle_beta   90.00
_cell.angle_gamma   90.00
#
_symmetry.space_group_name_H-M   'P 1'
#
loop_
_entity.id
_entity.type
_entity.pdbx_description
1 polymer ?
#
loop_
_entity_poly.entity_id
_entity_poly.type
_entity_poly.pdbx_seq_one_letter_code
_entity_poly.pdbx_strand_id
1 'polypeptide(L)'
;MTQVAGNPGTGETLLRQAAAHYQAGRLTDAEKLYRQVLTLQSGLASAHVSLALVLFRQGRTEESIAAFRQALKIAPDDTDILYKLGNMLLREGGPDDRRIEESFACFLRHARLTFGAGGKGANAPHRVRHDREQLEYLAQTYGLREWKFHLADGERIAACTVNAANAAKATEEWNNRNPRIIVIDDLLGEEALEKLRRYCWGSTVWRETHPEGYLTAMPEHGLACPLIAQIDEDMRAAYPGILGAHLLRYLWAFKYDSRLSGVGTHADPSVVTFNFWITADDANLDPEHGGLTVWNVATPSGLTTQQYIGDTAGCQAYLARAGARSITIPYRSNRAVVFSSDLFHETDMMHFKDGYTNRRINLTMLYGRR
;
A
#
# COMPACT_ATOMS: atom_id res chain seq x y z
N MET A 1 -42.57 -27.87 4.74
CA MET A 1 -41.77 -27.27 3.68
C MET A 1 -40.58 -28.20 3.45
N THR A 2 -40.64 -28.97 2.39
CA THR A 2 -39.66 -30.01 2.03
C THR A 2 -38.40 -29.34 1.49
N GLN A 3 -37.28 -29.43 2.23
CA GLN A 3 -35.94 -29.13 1.69
C GLN A 3 -35.68 -30.14 0.56
N VAL A 4 -35.59 -29.63 -0.67
CA VAL A 4 -35.08 -30.40 -1.82
C VAL A 4 -33.55 -30.40 -1.62
N ALA A 5 -33.04 -31.52 -1.08
CA ALA A 5 -31.60 -31.79 -1.06
C ALA A 5 -31.14 -31.92 -2.53
N GLY A 6 -30.50 -30.86 -3.04
CA GLY A 6 -29.90 -30.85 -4.38
C GLY A 6 -28.88 -31.98 -4.48
N ASN A 7 -28.91 -32.74 -5.57
CA ASN A 7 -27.93 -33.77 -5.87
C ASN A 7 -26.50 -33.13 -5.89
N PRO A 8 -25.58 -33.58 -5.04
CA PRO A 8 -24.21 -32.95 -4.96
C PRO A 8 -23.49 -32.89 -6.31
N GLY A 9 -23.75 -33.82 -7.25
CA GLY A 9 -23.21 -33.77 -8.61
C GLY A 9 -23.70 -32.59 -9.47
N THR A 10 -24.89 -32.03 -9.16
CA THR A 10 -25.47 -30.90 -9.90
C THR A 10 -24.71 -29.59 -9.57
N GLY A 11 -24.44 -29.34 -8.30
CA GLY A 11 -23.70 -28.13 -7.86
C GLY A 11 -22.26 -28.06 -8.39
N GLU A 12 -21.56 -29.19 -8.34
CA GLU A 12 -20.20 -29.28 -8.86
C GLU A 12 -20.12 -29.08 -10.38
N THR A 13 -21.07 -29.64 -11.12
CA THR A 13 -21.19 -29.45 -12.57
C THR A 13 -21.42 -27.97 -12.91
N LEU A 14 -22.35 -27.31 -12.20
CA LEU A 14 -22.61 -25.88 -12.39
C LEU A 14 -21.39 -25.02 -12.07
N LEU A 15 -20.63 -25.33 -11.01
CA LEU A 15 -19.38 -24.65 -10.68
C LEU A 15 -18.35 -24.73 -11.79
N ARG A 16 -18.13 -25.93 -12.35
CA ARG A 16 -17.19 -26.13 -13.47
C ARG A 16 -17.64 -25.37 -14.72
N GLN A 17 -18.92 -25.40 -15.05
CA GLN A 17 -19.48 -24.64 -16.17
C GLN A 17 -19.33 -23.13 -15.95
N ALA A 18 -19.64 -22.61 -14.74
CA ALA A 18 -19.48 -21.21 -14.40
C ALA A 18 -18.02 -20.74 -14.55
N ALA A 19 -17.07 -21.54 -14.06
CA ALA A 19 -15.63 -21.25 -14.19
C ALA A 19 -15.20 -21.24 -15.67
N ALA A 20 -15.66 -22.16 -16.49
CA ALA A 20 -15.37 -22.18 -17.93
C ALA A 20 -15.93 -20.92 -18.64
N HIS A 21 -17.15 -20.49 -18.30
CA HIS A 21 -17.72 -19.25 -18.82
C HIS A 21 -16.92 -18.02 -18.38
N TYR A 22 -16.50 -17.96 -17.12
CA TYR A 22 -15.66 -16.87 -16.60
C TYR A 22 -14.34 -16.76 -17.35
N GLN A 23 -13.63 -17.87 -17.54
CA GLN A 23 -12.36 -17.91 -18.29
C GLN A 23 -12.53 -17.51 -19.75
N ALA A 24 -13.66 -17.90 -20.37
CA ALA A 24 -14.02 -17.53 -21.73
C ALA A 24 -14.55 -16.08 -21.87
N GLY A 25 -14.58 -15.30 -20.79
CA GLY A 25 -15.08 -13.92 -20.79
C GLY A 25 -16.60 -13.78 -20.88
N ARG A 26 -17.34 -14.89 -20.85
CA ARG A 26 -18.84 -14.88 -20.85
C ARG A 26 -19.36 -14.61 -19.44
N LEU A 27 -19.20 -13.36 -18.99
CA LEU A 27 -19.41 -12.97 -17.59
C LEU A 27 -20.88 -13.10 -17.15
N THR A 28 -21.85 -12.80 -18.01
CA THR A 28 -23.30 -12.93 -17.71
C THR A 28 -23.68 -14.39 -17.48
N ASP A 29 -23.18 -15.32 -18.30
CA ASP A 29 -23.46 -16.74 -18.13
C ASP A 29 -22.81 -17.27 -16.85
N ALA A 30 -21.56 -16.87 -16.57
CA ALA A 30 -20.87 -17.23 -15.33
C ALA A 30 -21.64 -16.75 -14.10
N GLU A 31 -22.09 -15.49 -14.08
CA GLU A 31 -22.90 -14.94 -12.99
C GLU A 31 -24.17 -15.76 -12.74
N LYS A 32 -24.92 -16.04 -13.82
CA LYS A 32 -26.15 -16.83 -13.73
C LYS A 32 -25.89 -18.17 -13.07
N LEU A 33 -24.86 -18.88 -13.49
CA LEU A 33 -24.51 -20.20 -12.98
C LEU A 33 -24.03 -20.14 -11.52
N TYR A 34 -23.18 -19.17 -11.15
CA TYR A 34 -22.77 -19.01 -9.74
C TYR A 34 -23.96 -18.68 -8.83
N ARG A 35 -24.92 -17.86 -9.27
CA ARG A 35 -26.15 -17.60 -8.51
C ARG A 35 -27.01 -18.85 -8.37
N GLN A 36 -27.10 -19.70 -9.39
CA GLN A 36 -27.78 -21.00 -9.28
C GLN A 36 -27.08 -21.91 -8.26
N VAL A 37 -25.75 -21.97 -8.26
CA VAL A 37 -25.01 -22.72 -7.24
C VAL A 37 -25.34 -22.19 -5.84
N LEU A 38 -25.35 -20.88 -5.64
CA LEU A 38 -25.66 -20.27 -4.34
C LEU A 38 -27.11 -20.44 -3.90
N THR A 39 -28.06 -20.64 -4.86
CA THR A 39 -29.43 -21.03 -4.53
C THR A 39 -29.49 -22.45 -3.97
N LEU A 40 -28.64 -23.35 -4.49
CA LEU A 40 -28.57 -24.74 -4.03
C LEU A 40 -27.71 -24.90 -2.76
N GLN A 41 -26.65 -24.10 -2.65
CA GLN A 41 -25.64 -24.19 -1.59
C GLN A 41 -25.20 -22.78 -1.16
N SER A 42 -26.04 -22.09 -0.40
CA SER A 42 -25.80 -20.71 0.04
C SER A 42 -24.57 -20.55 0.95
N GLY A 43 -24.15 -21.63 1.62
CA GLY A 43 -22.97 -21.65 2.51
C GLY A 43 -21.63 -21.92 1.79
N LEU A 44 -21.55 -21.86 0.46
CA LEU A 44 -20.32 -22.15 -0.27
C LEU A 44 -19.49 -20.86 -0.48
N ALA A 45 -18.50 -20.62 0.39
CA ALA A 45 -17.64 -19.41 0.34
C ALA A 45 -16.97 -19.24 -1.01
N SER A 46 -16.44 -20.31 -1.62
CA SER A 46 -15.78 -20.27 -2.93
C SER A 46 -16.69 -19.81 -4.07
N ALA A 47 -17.98 -20.11 -4.01
CA ALA A 47 -18.94 -19.63 -5.01
C ALA A 47 -19.24 -18.13 -4.84
N HIS A 48 -19.28 -17.62 -3.60
CA HIS A 48 -19.37 -16.18 -3.34
C HIS A 48 -18.13 -15.43 -3.82
N VAL A 49 -16.92 -15.99 -3.60
CA VAL A 49 -15.65 -15.42 -4.13
C VAL A 49 -15.68 -15.37 -5.66
N SER A 50 -16.09 -16.46 -6.30
CA SER A 50 -16.15 -16.52 -7.77
C SER A 50 -17.17 -15.53 -8.34
N LEU A 51 -18.34 -15.41 -7.70
CA LEU A 51 -19.35 -14.41 -8.07
C LEU A 51 -18.81 -13.00 -7.91
N ALA A 52 -18.08 -12.71 -6.81
CA ALA A 52 -17.46 -11.41 -6.60
C ALA A 52 -16.48 -11.04 -7.73
N LEU A 53 -15.64 -11.98 -8.16
CA LEU A 53 -14.70 -11.76 -9.28
C LEU A 53 -15.43 -11.52 -10.61
N VAL A 54 -16.54 -12.22 -10.87
CA VAL A 54 -17.37 -11.97 -12.06
C VAL A 54 -17.96 -10.57 -12.03
N LEU A 55 -18.56 -10.17 -10.90
CA LEU A 55 -19.17 -8.86 -10.71
C LEU A 55 -18.15 -7.74 -10.87
N PHE A 56 -16.95 -7.91 -10.32
CA PHE A 56 -15.86 -6.96 -10.50
C PHE A 56 -15.48 -6.77 -11.97
N ARG A 57 -15.32 -7.86 -12.72
CA ARG A 57 -15.02 -7.79 -14.16
C ARG A 57 -16.16 -7.17 -14.99
N GLN A 58 -17.38 -7.17 -14.46
CA GLN A 58 -18.53 -6.45 -15.05
C GLN A 58 -18.59 -4.96 -14.65
N GLY A 59 -17.65 -4.46 -13.82
CA GLY A 59 -17.65 -3.09 -13.31
C GLY A 59 -18.60 -2.84 -12.13
N ARG A 60 -19.19 -3.91 -11.57
CA ARG A 60 -20.17 -3.85 -10.46
C ARG A 60 -19.44 -3.99 -9.11
N THR A 61 -18.62 -3.01 -8.79
CA THR A 61 -17.69 -3.04 -7.66
C THR A 61 -18.37 -3.23 -6.31
N GLU A 62 -19.46 -2.48 -6.03
CA GLU A 62 -20.16 -2.58 -4.73
C GLU A 62 -20.81 -3.95 -4.52
N GLU A 63 -21.36 -4.55 -5.57
CA GLU A 63 -21.90 -5.90 -5.50
C GLU A 63 -20.79 -6.94 -5.32
N SER A 64 -19.64 -6.72 -5.94
CA SER A 64 -18.44 -7.55 -5.74
C SER A 64 -17.99 -7.52 -4.27
N ILE A 65 -17.90 -6.33 -3.67
CA ILE A 65 -17.57 -6.16 -2.24
C ILE A 65 -18.60 -6.88 -1.37
N ALA A 66 -19.88 -6.74 -1.67
CA ALA A 66 -20.94 -7.42 -0.93
C ALA A 66 -20.82 -8.96 -1.01
N ALA A 67 -20.45 -9.50 -2.17
CA ALA A 67 -20.23 -10.94 -2.35
C ALA A 67 -19.00 -11.44 -1.58
N PHE A 68 -17.87 -10.67 -1.57
CA PHE A 68 -16.71 -10.98 -0.73
C PHE A 68 -17.04 -10.94 0.76
N ARG A 69 -17.84 -9.97 1.22
CA ARG A 69 -18.32 -9.91 2.62
C ARG A 69 -19.14 -11.15 2.98
N GLN A 70 -19.99 -11.67 2.07
CA GLN A 70 -20.70 -12.93 2.32
C GLN A 70 -19.74 -14.13 2.40
N ALA A 71 -18.76 -14.22 1.51
CA ALA A 71 -17.72 -15.25 1.59
C ALA A 71 -16.98 -15.21 2.93
N LEU A 72 -16.59 -14.02 3.40
CA LEU A 72 -15.89 -13.84 4.67
C LEU A 72 -16.76 -14.19 5.90
N LYS A 73 -18.08 -13.98 5.86
CA LYS A 73 -18.98 -14.46 6.92
C LYS A 73 -19.01 -15.98 7.04
N ILE A 74 -18.86 -16.69 5.94
CA ILE A 74 -18.87 -18.15 5.89
C ILE A 74 -17.51 -18.70 6.33
N ALA A 75 -16.42 -18.09 5.84
CA ALA A 75 -15.03 -18.49 6.11
C ALA A 75 -14.23 -17.30 6.66
N PRO A 76 -14.42 -16.96 7.97
CA PRO A 76 -13.87 -15.71 8.53
C PRO A 76 -12.35 -15.67 8.64
N ASP A 77 -11.66 -16.82 8.65
CA ASP A 77 -10.21 -16.94 8.74
C ASP A 77 -9.53 -17.34 7.42
N ASP A 78 -10.28 -17.31 6.31
CA ASP A 78 -9.70 -17.54 5.00
C ASP A 78 -8.84 -16.35 4.57
N THR A 79 -7.54 -16.60 4.51
CA THR A 79 -6.53 -15.55 4.22
C THR A 79 -6.64 -14.99 2.81
N ASP A 80 -7.08 -15.80 1.83
CA ASP A 80 -7.28 -15.37 0.45
C ASP A 80 -8.49 -14.44 0.32
N ILE A 81 -9.58 -14.74 1.02
CA ILE A 81 -10.78 -13.89 1.06
C ILE A 81 -10.45 -12.56 1.75
N LEU A 82 -9.75 -12.59 2.89
CA LEU A 82 -9.32 -11.40 3.61
C LEU A 82 -8.45 -10.49 2.72
N TYR A 83 -7.46 -11.06 2.04
CA TYR A 83 -6.60 -10.35 1.12
C TYR A 83 -7.38 -9.71 -0.04
N LYS A 84 -8.27 -10.49 -0.69
CA LYS A 84 -9.07 -10.00 -1.82
C LYS A 84 -10.05 -8.91 -1.42
N LEU A 85 -10.77 -9.07 -0.30
CA LEU A 85 -11.68 -8.05 0.20
C LEU A 85 -10.92 -6.77 0.59
N GLY A 86 -9.80 -6.91 1.32
CA GLY A 86 -8.96 -5.78 1.68
C GLY A 86 -8.50 -4.97 0.47
N ASN A 87 -7.99 -5.64 -0.57
CA ASN A 87 -7.60 -4.99 -1.82
C ASN A 87 -8.78 -4.36 -2.57
N MET A 88 -9.93 -5.07 -2.64
CA MET A 88 -11.11 -4.54 -3.30
C MET A 88 -11.59 -3.25 -2.64
N LEU A 89 -11.64 -3.22 -1.32
CA LEU A 89 -12.00 -2.03 -0.55
C LEU A 89 -10.99 -0.90 -0.77
N LEU A 90 -9.69 -1.17 -0.64
CA LEU A 90 -8.66 -0.14 -0.74
C LEU A 90 -8.57 0.44 -2.16
N ARG A 91 -8.45 -0.43 -3.15
CA ARG A 91 -8.15 -0.03 -4.53
C ARG A 91 -9.38 0.37 -5.32
N GLU A 92 -10.52 -0.31 -5.10
CA GLU A 92 -11.70 -0.21 -5.94
C GLU A 92 -12.94 0.36 -5.25
N GLY A 93 -12.99 0.34 -3.91
CA GLY A 93 -14.15 0.83 -3.17
C GLY A 93 -14.45 2.31 -3.38
N GLY A 94 -15.72 2.66 -3.26
CA GLY A 94 -16.22 4.04 -3.34
C GLY A 94 -15.87 4.89 -2.09
N PRO A 95 -16.44 6.08 -1.98
CA PRO A 95 -16.16 7.03 -0.89
C PRO A 95 -16.96 6.70 0.40
N ASP A 96 -16.92 5.46 0.85
CA ASP A 96 -17.45 5.06 2.15
C ASP A 96 -16.39 5.38 3.24
N ASP A 97 -16.79 6.13 4.26
CA ASP A 97 -15.90 6.57 5.35
C ASP A 97 -15.24 5.40 6.10
N ARG A 98 -15.91 4.24 6.19
CA ARG A 98 -15.39 3.04 6.83
C ARG A 98 -14.57 2.13 5.90
N ARG A 99 -14.42 2.49 4.65
CA ARG A 99 -13.74 1.68 3.63
C ARG A 99 -12.30 1.34 4.00
N ILE A 100 -11.53 2.33 4.45
CA ILE A 100 -10.14 2.16 4.85
C ILE A 100 -10.04 1.31 6.12
N GLU A 101 -10.88 1.57 7.11
CA GLU A 101 -10.88 0.80 8.36
C GLU A 101 -11.21 -0.68 8.11
N GLU A 102 -12.22 -0.98 7.30
CA GLU A 102 -12.58 -2.36 6.94
C GLU A 102 -11.47 -3.03 6.13
N SER A 103 -10.90 -2.33 5.16
CA SER A 103 -9.75 -2.81 4.38
C SER A 103 -8.58 -3.17 5.28
N PHE A 104 -8.21 -2.26 6.18
CA PHE A 104 -7.10 -2.45 7.10
C PHE A 104 -7.36 -3.57 8.12
N ALA A 105 -8.59 -3.71 8.60
CA ALA A 105 -8.97 -4.84 9.46
C ALA A 105 -8.79 -6.18 8.74
N CYS A 106 -9.18 -6.27 7.47
CA CYS A 106 -8.94 -7.45 6.65
C CYS A 106 -7.45 -7.76 6.50
N PHE A 107 -6.63 -6.75 6.18
CA PHE A 107 -5.18 -6.92 6.01
C PHE A 107 -4.47 -7.30 7.33
N LEU A 108 -4.84 -6.68 8.45
CA LEU A 108 -4.27 -7.04 9.75
C LEU A 108 -4.60 -8.48 10.14
N ARG A 109 -5.82 -8.93 9.88
CA ARG A 109 -6.22 -10.31 10.14
C ARG A 109 -5.50 -11.26 9.20
N HIS A 110 -5.43 -10.95 7.90
CA HIS A 110 -4.64 -11.69 6.92
C HIS A 110 -3.18 -11.84 7.37
N ALA A 111 -2.52 -10.73 7.74
CA ALA A 111 -1.13 -10.73 8.18
C ALA A 111 -0.91 -11.59 9.44
N ARG A 112 -1.80 -11.51 10.44
CA ARG A 112 -1.72 -12.33 11.65
C ARG A 112 -1.84 -13.81 11.36
N LEU A 113 -2.75 -14.21 10.49
CA LEU A 113 -2.96 -15.61 10.12
C LEU A 113 -1.82 -16.14 9.24
N THR A 114 -1.33 -15.33 8.30
CA THR A 114 -0.29 -15.73 7.34
C THR A 114 1.10 -15.77 7.98
N PHE A 115 1.44 -14.79 8.83
CA PHE A 115 2.78 -14.61 9.37
C PHE A 115 2.89 -14.93 10.87
N GLY A 116 1.80 -15.31 11.52
CA GLY A 116 1.72 -15.53 12.97
C GLY A 116 2.75 -16.52 13.51
N ALA A 117 3.00 -17.61 12.78
CA ALA A 117 3.97 -18.63 13.15
C ALA A 117 5.45 -18.20 12.96
N GLY A 118 5.69 -16.98 12.48
CA GLY A 118 7.02 -16.52 12.10
C GLY A 118 7.46 -17.10 10.75
N GLY A 119 8.27 -16.36 10.02
CA GLY A 119 8.90 -16.81 8.79
C GLY A 119 10.23 -16.10 8.63
N LYS A 120 11.27 -16.82 8.22
CA LYS A 120 12.54 -16.19 7.88
C LYS A 120 12.38 -15.46 6.54
N GLY A 121 12.86 -14.24 6.47
CA GLY A 121 12.98 -13.50 5.22
C GLY A 121 14.00 -14.15 4.27
N ALA A 122 14.14 -13.54 3.08
CA ALA A 122 15.16 -13.96 2.11
C ALA A 122 16.58 -13.93 2.70
N ASN A 123 17.49 -14.73 2.14
CA ASN A 123 18.88 -14.82 2.60
C ASN A 123 19.79 -13.67 2.13
N ALA A 124 19.22 -12.58 1.60
CA ALA A 124 19.99 -11.41 1.18
C ALA A 124 20.75 -10.79 2.37
N PRO A 125 22.04 -10.40 2.23
CA PRO A 125 22.85 -9.91 3.34
C PRO A 125 22.25 -8.72 4.09
N HIS A 126 21.67 -7.76 3.38
CA HIS A 126 20.99 -6.59 3.99
C HIS A 126 19.73 -6.99 4.75
N ARG A 127 19.01 -8.02 4.29
CA ARG A 127 17.84 -8.59 4.98
C ARG A 127 18.24 -9.29 6.28
N VAL A 128 19.25 -10.15 6.23
CA VAL A 128 19.76 -10.85 7.42
C VAL A 128 20.24 -9.85 8.47
N ARG A 129 20.93 -8.80 8.05
CA ARG A 129 21.36 -7.73 8.94
C ARG A 129 20.18 -7.00 9.58
N HIS A 130 19.19 -6.59 8.76
CA HIS A 130 17.97 -5.95 9.24
C HIS A 130 17.24 -6.80 10.27
N ASP A 131 17.03 -8.09 9.99
CA ASP A 131 16.26 -8.97 10.86
C ASP A 131 16.95 -9.19 12.22
N ARG A 132 18.29 -9.28 12.22
CA ARG A 132 19.06 -9.31 13.46
C ARG A 132 18.90 -8.03 14.27
N GLU A 133 19.09 -6.87 13.65
CA GLU A 133 18.95 -5.56 14.30
C GLU A 133 17.52 -5.33 14.81
N GLN A 134 16.51 -5.75 14.03
CA GLN A 134 15.10 -5.67 14.46
C GLN A 134 14.85 -6.57 15.67
N LEU A 135 15.35 -7.80 15.69
CA LEU A 135 15.17 -8.70 16.83
C LEU A 135 15.84 -8.14 18.08
N GLU A 136 17.03 -7.56 17.97
CA GLU A 136 17.72 -6.88 19.07
C GLU A 136 16.87 -5.72 19.61
N TYR A 137 16.33 -4.88 18.72
CA TYR A 137 15.42 -3.79 19.10
C TYR A 137 14.15 -4.30 19.81
N LEU A 138 13.51 -5.34 19.25
CA LEU A 138 12.31 -5.95 19.83
C LEU A 138 12.59 -6.58 21.19
N ALA A 139 13.75 -7.20 21.37
CA ALA A 139 14.15 -7.77 22.66
C ALA A 139 14.36 -6.69 23.73
N GLN A 140 14.98 -5.57 23.37
CA GLN A 140 15.24 -4.45 24.27
C GLN A 140 13.97 -3.67 24.63
N THR A 141 13.11 -3.44 23.63
CA THR A 141 11.95 -2.55 23.78
C THR A 141 10.70 -3.28 24.27
N TYR A 142 10.46 -4.50 23.77
CA TYR A 142 9.22 -5.25 24.00
C TYR A 142 9.47 -6.60 24.71
N GLY A 143 10.71 -6.96 25.04
CA GLY A 143 11.05 -8.25 25.64
C GLY A 143 10.89 -9.45 24.70
N LEU A 144 10.78 -9.24 23.39
CA LEU A 144 10.59 -10.30 22.40
C LEU A 144 11.94 -10.85 21.94
N ARG A 145 12.23 -12.10 22.30
CA ARG A 145 13.54 -12.76 22.02
C ARG A 145 13.50 -13.75 20.86
N GLU A 146 12.30 -13.98 20.31
CA GLU A 146 12.09 -14.91 19.22
C GLU A 146 11.38 -14.20 18.08
N TRP A 147 11.72 -14.57 16.84
CA TRP A 147 11.10 -14.02 15.66
C TRP A 147 9.66 -14.49 15.52
N LYS A 148 8.70 -13.60 15.69
CA LYS A 148 7.27 -13.83 15.47
C LYS A 148 6.60 -12.59 14.89
N PHE A 149 5.41 -12.78 14.37
CA PHE A 149 4.61 -11.63 13.94
C PHE A 149 4.26 -10.75 15.14
N HIS A 150 4.66 -9.51 15.09
CA HIS A 150 4.42 -8.50 16.12
C HIS A 150 4.02 -7.17 15.46
N LEU A 151 3.05 -6.51 16.06
CA LEU A 151 2.65 -5.15 15.70
C LEU A 151 2.81 -4.29 16.95
N ALA A 152 3.61 -3.25 16.84
CA ALA A 152 3.77 -2.24 17.87
C ALA A 152 2.61 -1.22 17.83
N ASP A 153 2.68 -0.21 18.68
CA ASP A 153 1.69 0.85 18.88
C ASP A 153 1.24 1.52 17.57
N GLY A 154 0.06 1.19 17.12
CA GLY A 154 -0.51 1.71 15.88
C GLY A 154 -1.94 2.24 16.07
N GLU A 155 -2.32 2.56 17.31
CA GLU A 155 -3.63 3.08 17.66
C GLU A 155 -3.78 4.53 17.20
N ARG A 156 -5.03 4.93 16.96
CA ARG A 156 -5.41 6.34 16.72
C ARG A 156 -4.97 7.22 17.89
N ILE A 157 -4.70 8.49 17.60
CA ILE A 157 -4.43 9.52 18.62
C ILE A 157 -5.61 10.48 18.73
N ALA A 158 -5.71 11.16 19.87
CA ALA A 158 -6.78 12.13 20.09
C ALA A 158 -6.60 13.42 19.26
N ALA A 159 -5.36 13.79 18.99
CA ALA A 159 -5.02 14.96 18.18
C ALA A 159 -5.12 14.66 16.68
N CYS A 160 -5.24 15.71 15.86
CA CYS A 160 -5.06 15.60 14.42
C CYS A 160 -3.63 15.12 14.10
N THR A 161 -3.50 14.14 13.23
CA THR A 161 -2.21 13.57 12.86
C THR A 161 -1.42 14.45 11.89
N VAL A 162 -2.10 15.35 11.17
CA VAL A 162 -1.53 16.20 10.13
C VAL A 162 -1.42 17.65 10.61
N ASN A 163 -0.26 18.26 10.36
CA ASN A 163 -0.07 19.68 10.59
C ASN A 163 -0.67 20.48 9.43
N ALA A 164 -1.86 21.03 9.62
CA ALA A 164 -2.56 21.79 8.59
C ALA A 164 -2.03 23.23 8.40
N ALA A 165 -1.04 23.69 9.18
CA ALA A 165 -0.56 25.08 9.11
C ALA A 165 -0.05 25.47 7.71
N ASN A 166 0.51 24.51 6.97
CA ASN A 166 1.03 24.71 5.62
C ASN A 166 0.02 24.40 4.50
N ALA A 167 -1.21 23.99 4.83
CA ALA A 167 -2.15 23.45 3.83
C ALA A 167 -2.56 24.48 2.77
N ALA A 168 -2.85 25.71 3.17
CA ALA A 168 -3.22 26.77 2.24
C ALA A 168 -2.08 27.10 1.25
N LYS A 169 -0.86 27.28 1.75
CA LYS A 169 0.34 27.51 0.95
C LYS A 169 0.63 26.34 0.00
N ALA A 170 0.58 25.12 0.50
CA ALA A 170 0.78 23.93 -0.31
C ALA A 170 -0.25 23.80 -1.44
N THR A 171 -1.52 24.11 -1.15
CA THR A 171 -2.59 24.11 -2.16
C THR A 171 -2.37 25.18 -3.22
N GLU A 172 -1.97 26.38 -2.84
CA GLU A 172 -1.64 27.47 -3.78
C GLU A 172 -0.45 27.06 -4.67
N GLU A 173 0.64 26.56 -4.08
CA GLU A 173 1.79 26.08 -4.84
C GLU A 173 1.41 24.95 -5.81
N TRP A 174 0.62 23.98 -5.37
CA TRP A 174 0.15 22.87 -6.20
C TRP A 174 -0.61 23.33 -7.43
N ASN A 175 -1.49 24.31 -7.26
CA ASN A 175 -2.31 24.86 -8.35
C ASN A 175 -1.51 25.71 -9.33
N ASN A 176 -0.44 26.35 -8.89
CA ASN A 176 0.36 27.27 -9.69
C ASN A 176 1.61 26.62 -10.33
N ARG A 177 1.98 25.40 -9.94
CA ARG A 177 3.18 24.73 -10.47
C ARG A 177 2.88 23.84 -11.66
N ASN A 178 3.79 23.88 -12.63
CA ASN A 178 3.83 22.94 -13.76
C ASN A 178 5.29 22.60 -14.10
N PRO A 179 5.74 21.36 -13.93
CA PRO A 179 4.96 20.22 -13.39
C PRO A 179 4.60 20.42 -11.92
N ARG A 180 3.57 19.71 -11.48
CA ARG A 180 3.12 19.72 -10.08
C ARG A 180 4.08 18.93 -9.22
N ILE A 181 5.00 19.62 -8.59
CA ILE A 181 5.96 19.09 -7.61
C ILE A 181 6.04 20.13 -6.49
N ILE A 182 5.65 19.78 -5.29
CA ILE A 182 5.73 20.66 -4.12
C ILE A 182 6.36 19.92 -2.94
N VAL A 183 6.85 20.69 -1.97
CA VAL A 183 7.43 20.18 -0.72
C VAL A 183 6.60 20.71 0.44
N ILE A 184 6.24 19.82 1.35
CA ILE A 184 5.55 20.14 2.61
C ILE A 184 6.46 19.69 3.74
N ASP A 185 7.02 20.63 4.48
CA ASP A 185 7.76 20.35 5.70
C ASP A 185 6.81 20.23 6.88
N ASP A 186 7.21 19.45 7.88
CA ASP A 186 6.46 19.22 9.11
C ASP A 186 5.03 18.74 8.83
N LEU A 187 4.90 17.73 7.94
CA LEU A 187 3.62 17.17 7.49
C LEU A 187 2.76 16.62 8.64
N LEU A 188 3.38 15.85 9.53
CA LEU A 188 2.70 15.21 10.65
C LEU A 188 2.91 16.02 11.94
N GLY A 189 1.93 15.98 12.84
CA GLY A 189 2.11 16.40 14.22
C GLY A 189 3.17 15.52 14.92
N GLU A 190 3.85 16.07 15.94
CA GLU A 190 4.95 15.41 16.63
C GLU A 190 4.54 14.04 17.24
N GLU A 191 3.38 13.96 17.87
CA GLU A 191 2.86 12.72 18.44
C GLU A 191 2.62 11.65 17.36
N ALA A 192 2.03 12.05 16.23
CA ALA A 192 1.76 11.15 15.11
C ALA A 192 3.05 10.62 14.49
N LEU A 193 4.03 11.50 14.27
CA LEU A 193 5.34 11.15 13.74
C LEU A 193 6.06 10.14 14.64
N GLU A 194 6.09 10.40 15.95
CA GLU A 194 6.78 9.52 16.88
C GLU A 194 6.09 8.17 17.04
N LYS A 195 4.75 8.12 17.07
CA LYS A 195 4.00 6.85 17.06
C LYS A 195 4.22 6.07 15.77
N LEU A 196 4.25 6.75 14.63
CA LEU A 196 4.50 6.10 13.33
C LEU A 196 5.92 5.52 13.25
N ARG A 197 6.93 6.23 13.79
CA ARG A 197 8.30 5.72 13.94
C ARG A 197 8.32 4.44 14.77
N ARG A 198 7.71 4.48 15.96
CA ARG A 198 7.65 3.31 16.87
C ARG A 198 6.93 2.14 16.20
N TYR A 199 5.84 2.41 15.50
CA TYR A 199 5.17 1.39 14.70
C TYR A 199 6.10 0.75 13.67
N CYS A 200 6.80 1.55 12.88
CA CYS A 200 7.72 1.08 11.84
C CYS A 200 8.96 0.37 12.41
N TRP A 201 9.43 0.72 13.60
CA TRP A 201 10.55 0.04 14.25
C TRP A 201 10.10 -1.24 14.95
N GLY A 202 8.99 -1.19 15.68
CA GLY A 202 8.52 -2.29 16.50
C GLY A 202 7.72 -3.36 15.76
N SER A 203 7.18 -3.07 14.58
CA SER A 203 6.34 -4.02 13.86
C SER A 203 7.14 -4.86 12.87
N THR A 204 6.86 -6.17 12.82
CA THR A 204 7.52 -7.11 11.90
C THR A 204 6.83 -7.12 10.53
N VAL A 205 6.61 -5.94 9.95
CA VAL A 205 5.84 -5.74 8.71
C VAL A 205 6.71 -5.74 7.43
N TRP A 206 8.03 -5.68 7.58
CA TRP A 206 9.00 -5.61 6.49
C TRP A 206 9.16 -6.99 5.85
N ARG A 207 8.33 -7.36 4.85
CA ARG A 207 8.24 -8.73 4.32
C ARG A 207 8.93 -8.93 2.99
N GLU A 208 8.92 -7.95 2.12
CA GLU A 208 9.58 -8.07 0.83
C GLU A 208 11.02 -7.55 0.89
N THR A 209 11.88 -8.18 0.11
CA THR A 209 13.32 -7.89 0.07
C THR A 209 13.71 -7.62 -1.38
N HIS A 210 14.33 -6.48 -1.62
CA HIS A 210 14.75 -6.04 -2.95
C HIS A 210 16.28 -6.01 -3.07
N PRO A 211 16.85 -6.49 -4.20
CA PRO A 211 18.29 -6.54 -4.40
C PRO A 211 18.98 -5.18 -4.28
N GLU A 212 18.26 -4.12 -4.58
CA GLU A 212 18.69 -2.71 -4.53
C GLU A 212 18.85 -2.18 -3.10
N GLY A 213 18.61 -3.03 -2.08
CA GLY A 213 18.93 -2.74 -0.69
C GLY A 213 17.84 -2.11 0.13
N TYR A 214 16.60 -2.37 -0.21
CA TYR A 214 15.47 -1.93 0.60
C TYR A 214 14.51 -3.08 0.91
N LEU A 215 13.75 -2.89 1.97
CA LEU A 215 12.65 -3.75 2.39
C LEU A 215 11.34 -3.01 2.20
N THR A 216 10.30 -3.74 1.77
CA THR A 216 8.96 -3.18 1.62
C THR A 216 8.01 -3.71 2.68
N ALA A 217 7.19 -2.84 3.22
CA ALA A 217 6.00 -3.15 3.99
C ALA A 217 4.76 -2.65 3.22
N MET A 218 3.74 -3.50 3.14
CA MET A 218 2.45 -3.23 2.50
C MET A 218 1.30 -3.47 3.49
N PRO A 219 0.08 -3.01 3.21
CA PRO A 219 -1.07 -3.26 4.08
C PRO A 219 -1.26 -4.74 4.42
N GLU A 220 -1.15 -5.64 3.45
CA GLU A 220 -1.25 -7.10 3.63
C GLU A 220 -0.13 -7.70 4.49
N HIS A 221 0.98 -7.00 4.65
CA HIS A 221 2.06 -7.37 5.57
C HIS A 221 1.84 -6.88 7.00
N GLY A 222 0.79 -6.08 7.21
CA GLY A 222 0.44 -5.45 8.48
C GLY A 222 0.70 -3.93 8.52
N LEU A 223 1.14 -3.29 7.44
CA LEU A 223 1.22 -1.82 7.33
C LEU A 223 -0.19 -1.24 7.16
N ALA A 224 -1.06 -1.49 8.11
CA ALA A 224 -2.50 -1.20 8.03
C ALA A 224 -3.07 -0.84 9.41
N CYS A 225 -2.30 -0.13 10.25
CA CYS A 225 -2.75 0.20 11.60
C CYS A 225 -3.76 1.37 11.61
N PRO A 226 -4.58 1.50 12.68
CA PRO A 226 -5.55 2.57 12.82
C PRO A 226 -4.96 3.98 12.74
N LEU A 227 -3.71 4.18 13.18
CA LEU A 227 -3.00 5.45 13.06
C LEU A 227 -2.80 5.86 11.59
N ILE A 228 -2.44 4.91 10.70
CA ILE A 228 -2.27 5.20 9.27
C ILE A 228 -3.63 5.51 8.62
N ALA A 229 -4.70 4.85 9.03
CA ALA A 229 -6.05 5.21 8.58
C ALA A 229 -6.43 6.63 8.99
N GLN A 230 -6.10 7.03 10.21
CA GLN A 230 -6.30 8.40 10.69
C GLN A 230 -5.45 9.41 9.92
N ILE A 231 -4.20 9.07 9.58
CA ILE A 231 -3.35 9.93 8.73
C ILE A 231 -4.01 10.16 7.36
N ASP A 232 -4.57 9.11 6.73
CA ASP A 232 -5.31 9.28 5.45
C ASP A 232 -6.51 10.23 5.59
N GLU A 233 -7.33 10.04 6.63
CA GLU A 233 -8.49 10.89 6.91
C GLU A 233 -8.08 12.35 7.11
N ASP A 234 -7.09 12.59 7.96
CA ASP A 234 -6.61 13.93 8.29
C ASP A 234 -5.92 14.60 7.09
N MET A 235 -5.19 13.84 6.25
CA MET A 235 -4.61 14.36 5.00
C MET A 235 -5.68 14.80 4.02
N ARG A 236 -6.74 14.02 3.82
CA ARG A 236 -7.85 14.40 2.94
C ARG A 236 -8.61 15.61 3.47
N ALA A 237 -8.74 15.73 4.78
CA ALA A 237 -9.34 16.89 5.43
C ALA A 237 -8.46 18.16 5.33
N ALA A 238 -7.13 18.02 5.51
CA ALA A 238 -6.19 19.14 5.48
C ALA A 238 -5.89 19.64 4.05
N TYR A 239 -5.83 18.76 3.07
CA TYR A 239 -5.40 19.07 1.70
C TYR A 239 -6.49 18.83 0.63
N PRO A 240 -7.74 19.31 0.80
CA PRO A 240 -8.81 19.10 -0.18
C PRO A 240 -8.50 19.72 -1.53
N GLY A 241 -7.72 20.80 -1.59
CA GLY A 241 -7.32 21.46 -2.84
C GLY A 241 -6.25 20.69 -3.64
N ILE A 242 -5.58 19.71 -3.03
CA ILE A 242 -4.60 18.82 -3.67
C ILE A 242 -5.25 17.47 -3.98
N LEU A 243 -5.88 16.87 -2.99
CA LEU A 243 -6.47 15.53 -3.08
C LEU A 243 -7.86 15.52 -3.71
N GLY A 244 -8.68 16.59 -3.52
CA GLY A 244 -10.04 16.65 -4.06
C GLY A 244 -10.86 15.42 -3.66
N ALA A 245 -11.44 14.75 -4.67
CA ALA A 245 -12.19 13.50 -4.50
C ALA A 245 -11.31 12.24 -4.60
N HIS A 246 -9.98 12.39 -4.72
CA HIS A 246 -9.08 11.26 -4.84
C HIS A 246 -8.96 10.52 -3.52
N LEU A 247 -9.29 9.24 -3.54
CA LEU A 247 -9.20 8.34 -2.40
C LEU A 247 -7.84 7.64 -2.40
N LEU A 248 -7.34 7.27 -1.22
CA LEU A 248 -6.16 6.41 -1.08
C LEU A 248 -6.39 5.07 -1.81
N ARG A 249 -5.46 4.70 -2.70
CA ARG A 249 -5.51 3.50 -3.52
C ARG A 249 -4.36 2.54 -3.26
N TYR A 250 -3.18 3.09 -2.96
CA TYR A 250 -1.99 2.31 -2.64
C TYR A 250 -1.27 2.93 -1.45
N LEU A 251 -0.70 2.07 -0.65
CA LEU A 251 0.13 2.42 0.50
C LEU A 251 1.27 1.44 0.60
N TRP A 252 2.48 1.95 0.75
CA TRP A 252 3.65 1.16 1.11
C TRP A 252 4.64 1.98 1.92
N ALA A 253 5.54 1.28 2.61
CA ALA A 253 6.69 1.87 3.24
C ALA A 253 7.95 1.15 2.79
N PHE A 254 9.03 1.90 2.62
CA PHE A 254 10.35 1.38 2.33
C PHE A 254 11.30 1.65 3.47
N LYS A 255 12.15 0.66 3.80
CA LYS A 255 13.21 0.76 4.79
C LYS A 255 14.54 0.38 4.14
N TYR A 256 15.46 1.31 4.09
CA TYR A 256 16.66 1.21 3.27
C TYR A 256 17.89 0.76 4.05
N ASP A 257 18.77 0.05 3.37
CA ASP A 257 20.19 -0.05 3.72
C ASP A 257 20.97 0.97 2.91
N SER A 258 21.49 2.00 3.55
CA SER A 258 22.17 3.14 2.91
C SER A 258 23.47 2.78 2.17
N ARG A 259 23.86 1.51 2.19
CA ARG A 259 24.99 0.97 1.43
C ARG A 259 24.64 0.56 0.01
N LEU A 260 23.37 0.66 -0.37
CA LEU A 260 22.82 0.22 -1.65
C LEU A 260 21.99 1.34 -2.30
N SER A 261 21.63 1.17 -3.57
CA SER A 261 21.11 2.26 -4.41
C SER A 261 19.68 2.71 -4.11
N GLY A 262 18.85 1.84 -3.52
CA GLY A 262 17.42 2.14 -3.33
C GLY A 262 16.57 1.95 -4.59
N VAL A 263 15.38 2.55 -4.61
CA VAL A 263 14.40 2.40 -5.70
C VAL A 263 14.85 3.19 -6.93
N GLY A 264 14.96 2.51 -8.06
CA GLY A 264 15.34 3.10 -9.35
C GLY A 264 14.21 3.91 -10.00
N THR A 265 14.52 4.50 -11.16
CA THR A 265 13.60 5.38 -11.91
C THR A 265 12.31 4.66 -12.30
N HIS A 266 11.17 5.22 -11.89
CA HIS A 266 9.82 4.72 -12.18
C HIS A 266 8.79 5.86 -12.09
N ALA A 267 7.52 5.55 -12.33
CA ALA A 267 6.38 6.42 -12.05
C ALA A 267 5.27 5.62 -11.36
N ASP A 268 4.37 6.31 -10.66
CA ASP A 268 3.34 5.67 -9.84
C ASP A 268 2.00 5.47 -10.58
N PRO A 269 1.19 4.44 -10.23
CA PRO A 269 -0.06 4.12 -10.91
C PRO A 269 -1.27 4.88 -10.33
N SER A 270 -1.11 6.15 -9.97
CA SER A 270 -2.17 6.97 -9.36
C SER A 270 -2.19 8.39 -9.91
N VAL A 271 -2.93 9.30 -9.29
CA VAL A 271 -3.04 10.71 -9.71
C VAL A 271 -2.10 11.60 -8.90
N VAL A 272 -2.09 11.43 -7.58
CA VAL A 272 -1.27 12.21 -6.65
C VAL A 272 -0.47 11.28 -5.76
N THR A 273 0.84 11.51 -5.68
CA THR A 273 1.76 10.83 -4.76
C THR A 273 2.14 11.74 -3.60
N PHE A 274 1.97 11.26 -2.38
CA PHE A 274 2.61 11.78 -1.17
C PHE A 274 3.71 10.81 -0.74
N ASN A 275 4.96 11.21 -0.87
CA ASN A 275 6.13 10.47 -0.39
C ASN A 275 6.75 11.25 0.76
N PHE A 276 6.77 10.71 1.98
CA PHE A 276 7.27 11.41 3.15
C PHE A 276 8.20 10.55 4.01
N TRP A 277 9.11 11.22 4.71
CA TRP A 277 10.20 10.59 5.44
C TRP A 277 10.02 10.75 6.94
N ILE A 278 10.31 9.69 7.70
CA ILE A 278 10.07 9.67 9.14
C ILE A 278 11.32 9.45 10.00
N THR A 279 12.46 9.06 9.43
CA THR A 279 13.71 8.90 10.20
C THR A 279 14.21 10.26 10.68
N ALA A 280 14.85 10.34 11.84
CA ALA A 280 15.35 11.59 12.39
C ALA A 280 16.47 12.21 11.51
N ASP A 281 16.55 13.53 11.46
CA ASP A 281 17.50 14.25 10.60
C ASP A 281 18.97 13.96 10.93
N ASP A 282 19.27 13.77 12.21
CA ASP A 282 20.63 13.45 12.66
C ASP A 282 21.14 12.08 12.17
N ALA A 283 20.24 11.22 11.67
CA ALA A 283 20.62 9.96 11.04
C ALA A 283 21.20 10.16 9.63
N ASN A 284 20.84 11.22 8.92
CA ASN A 284 21.37 11.53 7.59
C ASN A 284 22.74 12.22 7.72
N LEU A 285 23.77 11.64 7.13
CA LEU A 285 25.15 12.15 7.16
C LEU A 285 25.46 13.08 5.98
N ASP A 286 24.53 13.21 5.03
CA ASP A 286 24.66 14.10 3.87
C ASP A 286 23.36 14.91 3.70
N PRO A 287 23.27 16.11 4.28
CA PRO A 287 22.07 16.93 4.28
C PRO A 287 21.61 17.42 2.89
N GLU A 288 22.48 17.37 1.88
CA GLU A 288 22.13 17.76 0.51
C GLU A 288 21.47 16.61 -0.28
N HIS A 289 21.54 15.38 0.25
CA HIS A 289 21.09 14.16 -0.39
C HIS A 289 20.17 13.33 0.53
N GLY A 290 19.85 12.11 0.07
CA GLY A 290 19.05 11.14 0.83
C GLY A 290 17.54 11.26 0.64
N GLY A 291 17.09 12.14 -0.22
CA GLY A 291 15.68 12.39 -0.49
C GLY A 291 15.15 11.70 -1.75
N LEU A 292 14.65 12.51 -2.68
CA LEU A 292 13.99 12.04 -3.92
C LEU A 292 14.41 12.90 -5.10
N THR A 293 14.72 12.28 -6.23
CA THR A 293 14.88 12.94 -7.52
C THR A 293 13.59 12.77 -8.33
N VAL A 294 13.04 13.88 -8.84
CA VAL A 294 11.81 13.90 -9.65
C VAL A 294 12.11 14.61 -10.97
N TRP A 295 11.63 14.04 -12.09
CA TRP A 295 11.77 14.65 -13.42
C TRP A 295 10.52 15.45 -13.82
N ASN A 296 10.74 16.45 -14.67
CA ASN A 296 9.68 17.31 -15.21
C ASN A 296 8.92 16.69 -16.39
N VAL A 297 9.02 15.41 -16.59
CA VAL A 297 8.42 14.67 -17.71
C VAL A 297 7.51 13.57 -17.17
N ALA A 298 6.27 13.56 -17.67
CA ALA A 298 5.28 12.55 -17.36
C ALA A 298 5.45 11.29 -18.23
N THR A 299 4.90 10.18 -17.76
CA THR A 299 4.82 8.95 -18.54
C THR A 299 4.00 9.17 -19.81
N PRO A 300 4.46 8.65 -20.98
CA PRO A 300 3.69 8.76 -22.22
C PRO A 300 2.33 8.05 -22.10
N SER A 301 1.33 8.59 -22.79
CA SER A 301 0.02 7.95 -22.90
C SER A 301 0.17 6.58 -23.58
N GLY A 302 -0.49 5.55 -23.05
CA GLY A 302 -0.52 4.21 -23.63
C GLY A 302 0.52 3.23 -23.10
N LEU A 303 1.43 3.63 -22.19
CA LEU A 303 2.27 2.69 -21.48
C LEU A 303 1.48 1.90 -20.44
N THR A 304 1.79 0.61 -20.31
CA THR A 304 1.27 -0.23 -19.21
C THR A 304 2.02 0.08 -17.91
N THR A 305 1.37 -0.18 -16.77
CA THR A 305 1.99 -0.04 -15.44
C THR A 305 3.34 -0.77 -15.36
N GLN A 306 3.46 -1.96 -15.93
CA GLN A 306 4.70 -2.74 -15.94
C GLN A 306 5.86 -2.04 -16.66
N GLN A 307 5.57 -1.25 -17.70
CA GLN A 307 6.60 -0.56 -18.48
C GLN A 307 7.21 0.65 -17.78
N TYR A 308 6.50 1.28 -16.85
CA TYR A 308 7.02 2.43 -16.10
C TYR A 308 7.29 2.16 -14.62
N ILE A 309 6.94 0.98 -14.12
CA ILE A 309 7.31 0.54 -12.75
C ILE A 309 8.46 -0.47 -12.78
N GLY A 310 8.50 -1.37 -13.77
CA GLY A 310 9.44 -2.50 -13.80
C GLY A 310 10.67 -2.34 -14.69
N ASP A 311 10.74 -1.28 -15.50
CA ASP A 311 11.83 -1.08 -16.49
C ASP A 311 12.57 0.25 -16.25
N THR A 312 13.42 0.29 -15.22
CA THR A 312 14.26 1.45 -14.90
C THR A 312 15.12 1.91 -16.08
N ALA A 313 15.71 0.98 -16.83
CA ALA A 313 16.56 1.32 -17.97
C ALA A 313 15.76 1.95 -19.12
N GLY A 314 14.58 1.42 -19.41
CA GLY A 314 13.65 2.00 -20.38
C GLY A 314 13.16 3.38 -19.99
N CYS A 315 12.85 3.58 -18.70
CA CYS A 315 12.48 4.89 -18.16
C CYS A 315 13.60 5.92 -18.33
N GLN A 316 14.83 5.58 -17.97
CA GLN A 316 16.01 6.46 -18.12
C GLN A 316 16.28 6.80 -19.59
N ALA A 317 16.20 5.79 -20.50
CA ALA A 317 16.36 6.02 -21.93
C ALA A 317 15.25 6.94 -22.49
N TYR A 318 14.02 6.83 -22.01
CA TYR A 318 12.93 7.74 -22.37
C TYR A 318 13.22 9.16 -21.90
N LEU A 319 13.60 9.36 -20.64
CA LEU A 319 13.93 10.65 -20.05
C LEU A 319 15.07 11.35 -20.82
N ALA A 320 16.11 10.62 -21.18
CA ALA A 320 17.23 11.15 -21.96
C ALA A 320 16.76 11.64 -23.35
N ARG A 321 15.93 10.87 -24.07
CA ARG A 321 15.37 11.27 -25.37
C ARG A 321 14.43 12.48 -25.27
N ALA A 322 13.70 12.58 -24.17
CA ALA A 322 12.79 13.70 -23.93
C ALA A 322 13.50 14.99 -23.48
N GLY A 323 14.80 14.96 -23.25
CA GLY A 323 15.55 16.09 -22.70
C GLY A 323 15.07 16.49 -21.30
N ALA A 324 14.66 15.50 -20.51
CA ALA A 324 14.09 15.71 -19.19
C ALA A 324 15.08 16.40 -18.23
N ARG A 325 14.55 17.27 -17.38
CA ARG A 325 15.30 17.89 -16.28
C ARG A 325 14.77 17.34 -14.98
N SER A 326 15.68 17.01 -14.07
CA SER A 326 15.35 16.58 -12.72
C SER A 326 15.51 17.70 -11.70
N ILE A 327 14.80 17.54 -10.60
CA ILE A 327 15.02 18.28 -9.36
C ILE A 327 15.25 17.26 -8.26
N THR A 328 16.33 17.43 -7.50
CA THR A 328 16.58 16.62 -6.29
C THR A 328 16.08 17.40 -5.08
N ILE A 329 15.23 16.76 -4.31
CA ILE A 329 14.69 17.27 -3.06
C ILE A 329 15.47 16.61 -1.92
N PRO A 330 16.27 17.35 -1.14
CA PRO A 330 17.05 16.80 -0.05
C PRO A 330 16.17 16.18 1.04
N TYR A 331 16.70 15.18 1.70
CA TYR A 331 16.07 14.57 2.87
C TYR A 331 15.85 15.57 4.00
N ARG A 332 14.67 15.51 4.61
CA ARG A 332 14.38 16.09 5.91
C ARG A 332 13.33 15.23 6.60
N SER A 333 13.52 14.99 7.88
CA SER A 333 12.52 14.30 8.70
C SER A 333 11.20 15.05 8.65
N ASN A 334 10.09 14.32 8.55
CA ASN A 334 8.73 14.87 8.46
C ASN A 334 8.46 15.76 7.22
N ARG A 335 9.30 15.65 6.18
CA ARG A 335 9.08 16.29 4.89
C ARG A 335 8.32 15.35 3.96
N ALA A 336 7.31 15.88 3.29
CA ALA A 336 6.66 15.22 2.16
C ALA A 336 7.04 15.88 0.84
N VAL A 337 7.31 15.07 -0.17
CA VAL A 337 7.33 15.46 -1.57
C VAL A 337 6.00 15.04 -2.18
N VAL A 338 5.25 16.01 -2.69
CA VAL A 338 3.94 15.79 -3.29
C VAL A 338 4.01 16.11 -4.76
N PHE A 339 3.62 15.17 -5.60
CA PHE A 339 3.74 15.35 -7.06
C PHE A 339 2.66 14.57 -7.83
N SER A 340 2.46 14.99 -9.10
CA SER A 340 1.62 14.22 -10.03
C SER A 340 2.27 12.85 -10.24
N SER A 341 1.53 11.78 -9.95
CA SER A 341 2.07 10.41 -9.90
C SER A 341 2.64 9.91 -11.23
N ASP A 342 2.29 10.56 -12.33
CA ASP A 342 2.83 10.25 -13.67
C ASP A 342 4.25 10.79 -13.92
N LEU A 343 4.79 11.59 -13.03
CA LEU A 343 6.16 12.06 -13.13
C LEU A 343 7.14 10.96 -12.73
N PHE A 344 8.19 10.79 -13.52
CA PHE A 344 9.27 9.88 -13.17
C PHE A 344 10.02 10.37 -11.95
N HIS A 345 10.38 9.41 -11.09
CA HIS A 345 11.13 9.69 -9.87
C HIS A 345 11.96 8.48 -9.45
N GLU A 346 12.96 8.72 -8.60
CA GLU A 346 13.82 7.68 -8.01
C GLU A 346 14.32 8.11 -6.64
N THR A 347 14.82 7.14 -5.87
CA THR A 347 15.53 7.43 -4.62
C THR A 347 16.85 8.14 -4.93
N ASP A 348 17.11 9.27 -4.26
CA ASP A 348 18.40 9.96 -4.32
C ASP A 348 19.49 9.18 -3.56
N MET A 349 20.75 9.54 -3.77
CA MET A 349 21.87 8.96 -3.04
C MET A 349 21.66 9.08 -1.53
N MET A 350 21.98 8.01 -0.80
CA MET A 350 21.72 7.93 0.64
C MET A 350 23.01 7.69 1.42
N HIS A 351 23.22 8.49 2.46
CA HIS A 351 24.30 8.28 3.41
C HIS A 351 23.78 8.44 4.84
N PHE A 352 23.29 7.36 5.42
CA PHE A 352 22.72 7.35 6.76
C PHE A 352 23.62 6.61 7.74
N LYS A 353 23.58 7.01 9.01
CA LYS A 353 24.27 6.33 10.12
C LYS A 353 23.91 4.86 10.17
N ASP A 354 24.86 4.03 10.59
CA ASP A 354 24.58 2.64 10.96
C ASP A 354 23.63 2.57 12.16
N GLY A 355 22.89 1.48 12.25
CA GLY A 355 21.97 1.18 13.34
C GLY A 355 20.51 1.10 12.89
N TYR A 356 19.75 0.28 13.60
CA TYR A 356 18.40 -0.10 13.21
C TYR A 356 17.44 1.09 13.05
N THR A 357 17.44 2.03 14.01
CA THR A 357 16.57 3.20 14.02
C THR A 357 17.04 4.33 13.10
N ASN A 358 18.30 4.27 12.66
CA ASN A 358 18.88 5.24 11.71
C ASN A 358 18.61 4.91 10.24
N ARG A 359 18.07 3.71 9.96
CA ARG A 359 17.71 3.32 8.59
C ARG A 359 16.66 4.28 8.04
N ARG A 360 16.92 4.83 6.85
CA ARG A 360 15.95 5.69 6.17
C ARG A 360 14.62 4.94 5.97
N ILE A 361 13.52 5.56 6.40
CA ILE A 361 12.17 5.05 6.18
C ILE A 361 11.36 6.14 5.48
N ASN A 362 10.69 5.76 4.39
CA ASN A 362 9.64 6.58 3.81
C ASN A 362 8.32 5.81 3.73
N LEU A 363 7.24 6.56 3.81
CA LEU A 363 5.91 6.10 3.45
C LEU A 363 5.48 6.76 2.15
N THR A 364 4.80 5.99 1.31
CA THR A 364 4.22 6.49 0.07
C THR A 364 2.72 6.19 0.07
N MET A 365 1.94 7.24 -0.03
CA MET A 365 0.47 7.18 -0.09
C MET A 365 0.03 7.71 -1.45
N LEU A 366 -0.68 6.88 -2.21
CA LEU A 366 -1.06 7.15 -3.59
C LEU A 366 -2.57 7.33 -3.71
N TYR A 367 -2.97 8.46 -4.24
CA TYR A 367 -4.35 8.90 -4.31
C TYR A 367 -4.87 8.96 -5.75
N GLY A 368 -6.12 8.52 -5.94
CA GLY A 368 -6.81 8.54 -7.23
C GLY A 368 -6.44 7.36 -8.14
N ARG A 369 -7.12 7.29 -9.29
CA ARG A 369 -6.91 6.27 -10.34
C ARG A 369 -6.53 6.97 -11.64
N ARG A 370 -5.55 6.42 -12.34
CA ARG A 370 -5.20 6.78 -13.71
C ARG A 370 -5.84 5.84 -14.68
#